data_f70c6a45e11efa4ac0133aed5c07ef14
#
_entry.id   f70c6a45e11efa4ac0133aed5c07ef14
#
_cell.length_a   1.000
_cell.length_b   1.000
_cell.length_c   1.000
_cell.angle_alpha   90.00
_cell.angle_beta   90.00
_cell.angle_gamma   90.00
#
_symmetry.space_group_name_H-M   'P 1'
#
loop_
_entity.id
_entity.type
_entity.pdbx_description
1 polymer ?
#
loop_
_entity_poly.entity_id
_entity_poly.type
_entity_poly.pdbx_seq_one_letter_code
_entity_poly.pdbx_strand_id
1 'polypeptide(L)'
;MYRLLKQEGRAKRGELETVHGTVQTPVFMNVGTVAAIKGAVSTEDLEHIKTQVQLSNTYHLHVRPGDKIVKQLGGLHKFMSWNKPILTDSGGFQVFSLATLRKIKEEGVYFNSHIDGRKIFMGPEESMQIQSNLASTIAMAFDECPSSVADRRYVQNSVDRTARWLQRCKDKMQELNQREDTINKHQLLFGINQGAIYEDIRIDHAKRISEMDLDGYAVGGLAVGETHEEMYHILDEVVPYLPKEKPTYLMGVGTPANILEGVERGVDFFDCVYPSRNGRHGHVYTNHGKMNLFNQKYELDPRPIEEGCQCPACRHYSRAYIRHLLKAKEMLGMRLCVLHNLYFYNNMMTEIRNALDEGNFASYKRAKLAGFEEYDKK
;
A
#
# COMPACT_ATOMS: atom_id res chain seq x y z
N MET A 1 0.85 -1.75 -19.46
CA MET A 1 0.58 -3.22 -19.59
C MET A 1 1.46 -3.97 -18.61
N TYR A 2 0.95 -5.02 -17.93
CA TYR A 2 1.77 -5.88 -17.05
C TYR A 2 2.44 -6.99 -17.88
N ARG A 3 3.72 -7.23 -17.62
CA ARG A 3 4.51 -8.28 -18.27
C ARG A 3 5.16 -9.15 -17.20
N LEU A 4 4.78 -10.41 -17.15
CA LEU A 4 5.45 -11.42 -16.32
C LEU A 4 6.80 -11.78 -16.96
N LEU A 5 7.90 -11.59 -16.22
CA LEU A 5 9.27 -11.85 -16.70
C LEU A 5 9.76 -13.22 -16.24
N LYS A 6 9.51 -13.57 -14.97
CA LYS A 6 9.94 -14.81 -14.37
C LYS A 6 8.99 -15.25 -13.26
N GLN A 7 8.97 -16.54 -12.97
CA GLN A 7 8.15 -17.14 -11.92
C GLN A 7 8.94 -18.23 -11.19
N GLU A 8 8.86 -18.24 -9.85
CA GLU A 8 9.38 -19.32 -9.00
C GLU A 8 8.24 -19.78 -8.08
N GLY A 9 7.71 -20.98 -8.31
CA GLY A 9 6.45 -21.41 -7.69
C GLY A 9 5.32 -20.46 -8.08
N ARG A 10 4.69 -19.80 -7.11
CA ARG A 10 3.69 -18.75 -7.35
C ARG A 10 4.28 -17.34 -7.33
N ALA A 11 5.50 -17.17 -6.82
CA ALA A 11 6.16 -15.88 -6.77
C ALA A 11 6.47 -15.36 -8.18
N LYS A 12 6.11 -14.10 -8.45
CA LYS A 12 6.19 -13.48 -9.76
C LYS A 12 7.23 -12.35 -9.78
N ARG A 13 8.02 -12.29 -10.84
CA ARG A 13 8.85 -11.17 -11.22
C ARG A 13 8.26 -10.54 -12.46
N GLY A 14 7.84 -9.29 -12.41
CA GLY A 14 7.17 -8.64 -13.52
C GLY A 14 7.47 -7.14 -13.64
N GLU A 15 6.86 -6.53 -14.64
CA GLU A 15 6.91 -5.10 -14.93
C GLU A 15 5.51 -4.60 -15.26
N LEU A 16 5.11 -3.48 -14.66
CA LEU A 16 3.90 -2.75 -15.02
C LEU A 16 4.28 -1.44 -15.71
N GLU A 17 4.04 -1.35 -17.01
CA GLU A 17 4.20 -0.13 -17.77
C GLU A 17 3.06 0.84 -17.48
N THR A 18 3.41 2.09 -17.17
CA THR A 18 2.46 3.17 -16.90
C THR A 18 2.88 4.46 -17.61
N VAL A 19 1.98 5.43 -17.67
CA VAL A 19 2.31 6.77 -18.22
C VAL A 19 3.34 7.56 -17.42
N HIS A 20 3.62 7.13 -16.19
CA HIS A 20 4.61 7.74 -15.29
C HIS A 20 5.85 6.87 -15.08
N GLY A 21 6.09 5.94 -15.99
CA GLY A 21 7.24 5.02 -15.94
C GLY A 21 6.86 3.59 -15.60
N THR A 22 7.84 2.72 -15.66
CA THR A 22 7.69 1.28 -15.42
C THR A 22 7.90 0.93 -13.96
N VAL A 23 6.98 0.19 -13.39
CA VAL A 23 7.07 -0.36 -12.03
C VAL A 23 7.64 -1.77 -12.08
N GLN A 24 8.78 -1.99 -11.42
CA GLN A 24 9.37 -3.31 -11.25
C GLN A 24 8.70 -4.03 -10.09
N THR A 25 8.11 -5.20 -10.32
CA THR A 25 7.44 -5.98 -9.28
C THR A 25 8.24 -7.23 -8.87
N PRO A 26 8.12 -7.70 -7.62
CA PRO A 26 7.31 -7.14 -6.51
C PRO A 26 7.77 -5.76 -6.06
N VAL A 27 6.83 -4.95 -5.54
CA VAL A 27 7.07 -3.57 -5.13
C VAL A 27 6.36 -3.23 -3.82
N PHE A 28 7.00 -2.40 -2.99
CA PHE A 28 6.38 -1.77 -1.83
C PHE A 28 6.05 -0.31 -2.14
N MET A 29 4.81 0.08 -1.94
CA MET A 29 4.33 1.45 -2.14
C MET A 29 4.43 2.23 -0.84
N ASN A 30 5.17 3.34 -0.87
CA ASN A 30 5.37 4.18 0.31
C ASN A 30 4.13 5.06 0.54
N VAL A 31 3.53 4.96 1.74
CA VAL A 31 2.24 5.59 2.05
C VAL A 31 2.41 7.06 2.40
N GLY A 32 1.98 7.92 1.49
CA GLY A 32 1.89 9.36 1.66
C GLY A 32 0.44 9.83 1.71
N THR A 33 -0.23 9.64 2.84
CA THR A 33 -1.67 9.83 3.06
C THR A 33 -2.24 11.12 2.44
N VAL A 34 -1.57 12.24 2.62
CA VAL A 34 -2.00 13.57 2.14
C VAL A 34 -0.98 14.16 1.16
N ALA A 35 -0.58 13.38 0.17
CA ALA A 35 0.48 13.70 -0.79
C ALA A 35 1.87 13.89 -0.12
N ALA A 36 2.04 13.40 1.09
CA ALA A 36 3.30 13.44 1.84
C ALA A 36 3.37 12.30 2.85
N ILE A 37 4.57 11.77 3.06
CA ILE A 37 4.81 10.74 4.08
C ILE A 37 5.03 11.42 5.43
N LYS A 38 4.26 11.00 6.45
CA LYS A 38 4.46 11.47 7.82
C LYS A 38 5.86 11.12 8.31
N GLY A 39 6.62 12.15 8.70
CA GLY A 39 8.03 12.01 9.09
C GLY A 39 8.93 12.98 8.32
N ALA A 40 8.34 14.02 7.70
CA ALA A 40 9.04 15.07 6.97
C ALA A 40 9.90 14.51 5.81
N VAL A 41 9.34 13.57 5.04
CA VAL A 41 9.98 12.98 3.87
C VAL A 41 9.60 13.83 2.64
N SER A 42 10.60 14.40 1.98
CA SER A 42 10.44 15.14 0.74
C SER A 42 10.43 14.21 -0.49
N THR A 43 10.07 14.76 -1.66
CA THR A 43 10.17 14.03 -2.93
C THR A 43 11.62 13.71 -3.30
N GLU A 44 12.57 14.56 -2.94
CA GLU A 44 14.01 14.24 -3.08
C GLU A 44 14.42 13.04 -2.22
N ASP A 45 13.89 12.95 -0.99
CA ASP A 45 14.10 11.79 -0.14
C ASP A 45 13.56 10.51 -0.78
N LEU A 46 12.38 10.58 -1.44
CA LEU A 46 11.79 9.44 -2.13
C LEU A 46 12.71 8.87 -3.23
N GLU A 47 13.44 9.73 -3.94
CA GLU A 47 14.45 9.28 -4.90
C GLU A 47 15.60 8.53 -4.21
N HIS A 48 16.14 9.10 -3.13
CA HIS A 48 17.24 8.51 -2.37
C HIS A 48 16.88 7.18 -1.70
N ILE A 49 15.63 7.01 -1.29
CA ILE A 49 15.14 5.75 -0.70
C ILE A 49 14.59 4.75 -1.75
N LYS A 50 14.84 4.99 -3.04
CA LYS A 50 14.47 4.10 -4.15
C LYS A 50 12.96 3.85 -4.29
N THR A 51 12.12 4.82 -3.97
CA THR A 51 10.67 4.70 -4.14
C THR A 51 10.31 4.57 -5.62
N GLN A 52 9.52 3.57 -5.97
CA GLN A 52 8.96 3.42 -7.31
C GLN A 52 7.54 3.93 -7.40
N VAL A 53 6.72 3.65 -6.39
CA VAL A 53 5.30 4.03 -6.34
C VAL A 53 5.02 4.66 -4.99
N GLN A 54 4.35 5.82 -5.00
CA GLN A 54 3.79 6.41 -3.79
C GLN A 54 2.28 6.15 -3.75
N LEU A 55 1.76 5.79 -2.57
CA LEU A 55 0.33 5.68 -2.33
C LEU A 55 -0.18 6.94 -1.64
N SER A 56 -1.29 7.50 -2.12
CA SER A 56 -2.01 8.63 -1.49
C SER A 56 -3.48 8.27 -1.26
N ASN A 57 -4.07 8.84 -0.20
CA ASN A 57 -5.43 8.48 0.20
C ASN A 57 -6.48 9.43 -0.40
N THR A 58 -7.37 8.88 -1.18
CA THR A 58 -8.46 9.58 -1.89
C THR A 58 -9.36 10.36 -0.93
N TYR A 59 -9.84 9.73 0.13
CA TYR A 59 -10.70 10.38 1.11
C TYR A 59 -10.01 11.59 1.78
N HIS A 60 -8.79 11.41 2.25
CA HIS A 60 -8.07 12.49 2.93
C HIS A 60 -7.81 13.69 2.02
N LEU A 61 -7.43 13.45 0.77
CA LEU A 61 -7.19 14.51 -0.22
C LEU A 61 -8.48 15.17 -0.71
N HIS A 62 -9.59 14.44 -0.79
CA HIS A 62 -10.90 15.00 -1.07
C HIS A 62 -11.37 15.96 0.02
N VAL A 63 -11.17 15.59 1.29
CA VAL A 63 -11.57 16.43 2.41
C VAL A 63 -10.63 17.64 2.57
N ARG A 64 -9.33 17.45 2.36
CA ARG A 64 -8.30 18.50 2.46
C ARG A 64 -7.08 18.18 1.61
N PRO A 65 -6.68 19.04 0.66
CA PRO A 65 -7.20 20.39 0.37
C PRO A 65 -8.50 20.39 -0.44
N GLY A 66 -8.88 19.26 -1.02
CA GLY A 66 -9.96 19.07 -1.98
C GLY A 66 -9.41 18.67 -3.35
N ASP A 67 -9.95 17.61 -3.93
CA ASP A 67 -9.53 17.06 -5.23
C ASP A 67 -9.65 18.07 -6.38
N LYS A 68 -10.63 18.96 -6.34
CA LYS A 68 -10.81 20.04 -7.34
C LYS A 68 -9.65 21.05 -7.31
N ILE A 69 -9.12 21.37 -6.11
CA ILE A 69 -7.94 22.23 -5.96
C ILE A 69 -6.73 21.53 -6.57
N VAL A 70 -6.53 20.25 -6.25
CA VAL A 70 -5.44 19.46 -6.81
C VAL A 70 -5.54 19.38 -8.34
N LYS A 71 -6.76 19.20 -8.90
CA LYS A 71 -6.99 19.24 -10.35
C LYS A 71 -6.57 20.58 -10.97
N GLN A 72 -6.97 21.70 -10.38
CA GLN A 72 -6.60 23.04 -10.86
C GLN A 72 -5.08 23.26 -10.87
N LEU A 73 -4.35 22.60 -9.95
CA LEU A 73 -2.89 22.65 -9.88
C LEU A 73 -2.19 21.57 -10.73
N GLY A 74 -2.93 20.87 -11.58
CA GLY A 74 -2.40 19.92 -12.56
C GLY A 74 -2.25 18.49 -12.07
N GLY A 75 -2.98 18.09 -11.02
CA GLY A 75 -2.97 16.75 -10.43
C GLY A 75 -1.86 16.54 -9.39
N LEU A 76 -1.86 15.38 -8.73
CA LEU A 76 -0.93 15.07 -7.64
C LEU A 76 0.53 15.16 -8.05
N HIS A 77 0.88 14.71 -9.24
CA HIS A 77 2.27 14.71 -9.72
C HIS A 77 2.87 16.13 -9.73
N LYS A 78 2.13 17.11 -10.25
CA LYS A 78 2.56 18.52 -10.20
C LYS A 78 2.46 19.11 -8.81
N PHE A 79 1.37 18.80 -8.09
CA PHE A 79 1.10 19.33 -6.76
C PHE A 79 2.20 18.97 -5.75
N MET A 80 2.76 17.77 -5.82
CA MET A 80 3.80 17.32 -4.90
C MET A 80 5.20 17.22 -5.53
N SER A 81 5.37 17.63 -6.79
CA SER A 81 6.63 17.53 -7.53
C SER A 81 7.19 16.11 -7.58
N TRP A 82 6.35 15.15 -7.95
CA TRP A 82 6.71 13.73 -8.07
C TRP A 82 6.39 13.20 -9.46
N ASN A 83 7.38 12.60 -10.15
CA ASN A 83 7.26 12.22 -11.56
C ASN A 83 7.05 10.71 -11.79
N LYS A 84 7.10 9.89 -10.72
CA LYS A 84 6.92 8.44 -10.81
C LYS A 84 5.48 8.05 -10.46
N PRO A 85 5.09 6.77 -10.63
CA PRO A 85 3.73 6.31 -10.38
C PRO A 85 3.20 6.66 -8.99
N ILE A 86 1.91 7.02 -8.96
CA ILE A 86 1.11 7.22 -7.75
C ILE A 86 -0.10 6.30 -7.84
N LEU A 87 -0.35 5.53 -6.77
CA LEU A 87 -1.62 4.84 -6.57
C LEU A 87 -2.47 5.65 -5.59
N THR A 88 -3.75 5.85 -5.94
CA THR A 88 -4.75 6.35 -4.99
C THR A 88 -5.66 5.21 -4.54
N ASP A 89 -5.89 5.10 -3.23
CA ASP A 89 -6.85 4.14 -2.70
C ASP A 89 -8.30 4.49 -3.07
N SER A 90 -9.24 3.59 -2.79
CA SER A 90 -10.67 3.81 -3.11
C SER A 90 -11.33 4.91 -2.26
N GLY A 91 -10.76 5.20 -1.08
CA GLY A 91 -11.40 5.97 -0.02
C GLY A 91 -12.38 5.14 0.83
N GLY A 92 -12.74 3.94 0.40
CA GLY A 92 -13.71 3.08 1.08
C GLY A 92 -13.28 2.74 2.50
N PHE A 93 -12.09 2.20 2.71
CA PHE A 93 -11.62 1.81 4.04
C PHE A 93 -11.68 2.97 5.05
N GLN A 94 -11.30 4.20 4.66
CA GLN A 94 -11.33 5.37 5.55
C GLN A 94 -12.77 5.75 5.90
N VAL A 95 -13.69 5.64 4.96
CA VAL A 95 -15.13 5.83 5.21
C VAL A 95 -15.64 4.81 6.23
N PHE A 96 -15.18 3.55 6.13
CA PHE A 96 -15.61 2.49 7.05
C PHE A 96 -14.90 2.54 8.39
N SER A 97 -13.65 2.99 8.48
CA SER A 97 -12.87 3.02 9.72
C SER A 97 -12.98 4.30 10.52
N LEU A 98 -13.17 5.47 9.87
CA LEU A 98 -13.16 6.79 10.52
C LEU A 98 -14.54 7.36 10.79
N ALA A 99 -15.56 6.91 10.07
CA ALA A 99 -16.91 7.42 10.23
C ALA A 99 -17.67 6.71 11.36
N THR A 100 -17.96 7.42 12.45
CA THR A 100 -18.77 6.91 13.57
C THR A 100 -20.25 6.74 13.20
N LEU A 101 -20.74 7.59 12.30
CA LEU A 101 -22.11 7.54 11.77
C LEU A 101 -22.03 7.43 10.24
N ARG A 102 -22.34 6.26 9.72
CA ARG A 102 -22.41 5.99 8.29
C ARG A 102 -23.68 5.25 7.91
N LYS A 103 -24.19 5.53 6.73
CA LYS A 103 -25.33 4.82 6.15
C LYS A 103 -24.93 4.30 4.78
N ILE A 104 -24.80 2.98 4.68
CA ILE A 104 -24.46 2.27 3.46
C ILE A 104 -25.76 1.99 2.70
N LYS A 105 -25.77 2.33 1.41
CA LYS A 105 -26.86 2.04 0.49
C LYS A 105 -26.29 1.50 -0.84
N GLU A 106 -27.16 1.13 -1.75
CA GLU A 106 -26.72 0.65 -3.07
C GLU A 106 -26.05 1.75 -3.89
N GLU A 107 -26.51 2.99 -3.77
CA GLU A 107 -25.91 4.14 -4.45
C GLU A 107 -24.50 4.49 -3.93
N GLY A 108 -24.21 4.26 -2.65
CA GLY A 108 -22.95 4.61 -1.99
C GLY A 108 -23.10 4.78 -0.49
N VAL A 109 -22.21 5.54 0.13
CA VAL A 109 -22.13 5.72 1.57
C VAL A 109 -22.31 7.19 1.95
N TYR A 110 -23.21 7.44 2.87
CA TYR A 110 -23.41 8.75 3.53
C TYR A 110 -22.71 8.73 4.88
N PHE A 111 -21.90 9.72 5.15
CA PHE A 111 -21.12 9.81 6.39
C PHE A 111 -20.74 11.25 6.72
N ASN A 112 -20.18 11.47 7.90
CA ASN A 112 -19.71 12.78 8.32
C ASN A 112 -18.17 12.86 8.27
N SER A 113 -17.65 13.97 7.75
CA SER A 113 -16.22 14.25 7.77
C SER A 113 -15.68 14.26 9.21
N HIS A 114 -14.57 13.58 9.42
CA HIS A 114 -13.86 13.56 10.72
C HIS A 114 -13.14 14.88 11.05
N ILE A 115 -13.04 15.81 10.09
CA ILE A 115 -12.37 17.10 10.27
C ILE A 115 -13.32 18.19 10.74
N ASP A 116 -14.47 18.30 10.07
CA ASP A 116 -15.42 19.41 10.25
C ASP A 116 -16.88 18.97 10.44
N GLY A 117 -17.12 17.65 10.47
CA GLY A 117 -18.45 17.10 10.69
C GLY A 117 -19.45 17.26 9.53
N ARG A 118 -19.05 17.88 8.41
CA ARG A 118 -19.93 18.05 7.25
C ARG A 118 -20.37 16.70 6.68
N LYS A 119 -21.60 16.66 6.17
CA LYS A 119 -22.12 15.47 5.48
C LYS A 119 -21.42 15.28 4.14
N ILE A 120 -20.96 14.08 3.88
CA ILE A 120 -20.33 13.67 2.63
C ILE A 120 -21.07 12.45 2.10
N PHE A 121 -21.28 12.42 0.78
CA PHE A 121 -21.64 11.23 0.04
C PHE A 121 -20.46 10.77 -0.79
N MET A 122 -20.18 9.48 -0.78
CA MET A 122 -19.17 8.85 -1.63
C MET A 122 -19.71 7.51 -2.13
N GLY A 123 -19.74 7.36 -3.42
CA GLY A 123 -20.05 6.12 -4.13
C GLY A 123 -19.01 5.83 -5.20
N PRO A 124 -19.24 4.81 -6.03
CA PRO A 124 -18.33 4.45 -7.11
C PRO A 124 -17.99 5.60 -8.03
N GLU A 125 -18.99 6.35 -8.49
CA GLU A 125 -18.79 7.44 -9.44
C GLU A 125 -18.05 8.62 -8.81
N GLU A 126 -18.36 8.95 -7.54
CA GLU A 126 -17.67 10.02 -6.80
C GLU A 126 -16.22 9.65 -6.54
N SER A 127 -15.95 8.41 -6.12
CA SER A 127 -14.57 7.94 -5.89
C SER A 127 -13.76 8.00 -7.18
N MET A 128 -14.29 7.54 -8.31
CA MET A 128 -13.60 7.61 -9.59
C MET A 128 -13.40 9.06 -10.04
N GLN A 129 -14.37 9.94 -9.87
CA GLN A 129 -14.23 11.36 -10.20
C GLN A 129 -13.15 12.04 -9.36
N ILE A 130 -13.08 11.73 -8.07
CA ILE A 130 -12.06 12.28 -7.17
C ILE A 130 -10.67 11.77 -7.61
N GLN A 131 -10.50 10.48 -7.86
CA GLN A 131 -9.23 9.91 -8.29
C GLN A 131 -8.79 10.43 -9.67
N SER A 132 -9.74 10.66 -10.59
CA SER A 132 -9.48 11.33 -11.87
C SER A 132 -9.02 12.78 -11.69
N ASN A 133 -9.62 13.54 -10.77
CA ASN A 133 -9.19 14.89 -10.42
C ASN A 133 -7.78 14.91 -9.79
N LEU A 134 -7.46 13.91 -8.96
CA LEU A 134 -6.12 13.70 -8.39
C LEU A 134 -5.11 13.28 -9.47
N ALA A 135 -5.56 12.74 -10.59
CA ALA A 135 -4.78 12.27 -11.73
C ALA A 135 -3.71 11.22 -11.36
N SER A 136 -4.03 10.31 -10.43
CA SER A 136 -3.13 9.23 -10.07
C SER A 136 -2.86 8.31 -11.27
N THR A 137 -1.78 7.54 -11.19
CA THR A 137 -1.41 6.54 -12.21
C THR A 137 -2.33 5.33 -12.14
N ILE A 138 -2.60 4.88 -10.91
CA ILE A 138 -3.44 3.72 -10.60
C ILE A 138 -4.53 4.17 -9.63
N ALA A 139 -5.78 3.88 -9.97
CA ALA A 139 -6.94 4.10 -9.12
C ALA A 139 -7.47 2.76 -8.61
N MET A 140 -7.91 2.74 -7.35
CA MET A 140 -8.60 1.59 -6.77
C MET A 140 -10.11 1.74 -6.92
N ALA A 141 -10.80 0.67 -7.27
CA ALA A 141 -12.26 0.66 -7.31
C ALA A 141 -12.85 0.87 -5.90
N PHE A 142 -13.99 1.58 -5.84
CA PHE A 142 -14.68 1.79 -4.56
C PHE A 142 -15.30 0.49 -4.07
N ASP A 143 -15.02 0.11 -2.83
CA ASP A 143 -15.40 -1.15 -2.23
C ASP A 143 -16.00 -0.97 -0.84
N GLU A 144 -16.68 -1.99 -0.36
CA GLU A 144 -17.07 -2.12 1.04
C GLU A 144 -16.16 -3.14 1.73
N CYS A 145 -15.47 -2.71 2.80
CA CYS A 145 -14.60 -3.56 3.60
C CYS A 145 -15.36 -4.01 4.87
N PRO A 146 -16.01 -5.20 4.87
CA PRO A 146 -16.65 -5.72 6.05
C PRO A 146 -15.63 -6.11 7.12
N SER A 147 -16.02 -6.00 8.40
CA SER A 147 -15.21 -6.46 9.52
C SER A 147 -14.97 -7.98 9.43
N SER A 148 -13.80 -8.45 9.88
CA SER A 148 -13.47 -9.88 9.97
C SER A 148 -14.45 -10.67 10.85
N VAL A 149 -15.11 -10.01 11.81
CA VAL A 149 -16.10 -10.60 12.72
C VAL A 149 -17.55 -10.41 12.25
N ALA A 150 -17.78 -9.88 11.06
CA ALA A 150 -19.14 -9.68 10.51
C ALA A 150 -19.78 -11.03 10.20
N ASP A 151 -21.12 -11.08 10.35
CA ASP A 151 -21.84 -12.31 10.02
C ASP A 151 -21.81 -12.61 8.51
N ARG A 152 -21.90 -13.90 8.18
CA ARG A 152 -21.78 -14.41 6.82
C ARG A 152 -22.77 -13.76 5.84
N ARG A 153 -24.03 -13.56 6.26
CA ARG A 153 -25.07 -12.98 5.39
C ARG A 153 -24.77 -11.54 5.05
N TYR A 154 -24.29 -10.78 6.04
CA TYR A 154 -23.85 -9.41 5.81
C TYR A 154 -22.66 -9.37 4.84
N VAL A 155 -21.66 -10.23 5.05
CA VAL A 155 -20.48 -10.30 4.18
C VAL A 155 -20.86 -10.66 2.75
N GLN A 156 -21.75 -11.62 2.54
CA GLN A 156 -22.24 -11.96 1.20
C GLN A 156 -22.93 -10.76 0.52
N ASN A 157 -23.82 -10.06 1.21
CA ASN A 157 -24.48 -8.86 0.66
C ASN A 157 -23.49 -7.73 0.35
N SER A 158 -22.48 -7.55 1.19
CA SER A 158 -21.41 -6.56 1.02
C SER A 158 -20.56 -6.86 -0.22
N VAL A 159 -20.18 -8.12 -0.40
CA VAL A 159 -19.40 -8.59 -1.56
C VAL A 159 -20.20 -8.44 -2.86
N ASP A 160 -21.47 -8.80 -2.86
CA ASP A 160 -22.36 -8.63 -4.02
C ASP A 160 -22.51 -7.15 -4.39
N ARG A 161 -22.60 -6.27 -3.41
CA ARG A 161 -22.62 -4.81 -3.62
C ARG A 161 -21.28 -4.33 -4.18
N THR A 162 -20.17 -4.76 -3.61
CA THR A 162 -18.82 -4.42 -4.06
C THR A 162 -18.59 -4.83 -5.53
N ALA A 163 -19.09 -6.00 -5.95
CA ALA A 163 -19.03 -6.42 -7.35
C ALA A 163 -19.84 -5.50 -8.29
N ARG A 164 -21.05 -5.08 -7.88
CA ARG A 164 -21.83 -4.10 -8.67
C ARG A 164 -21.17 -2.73 -8.68
N TRP A 165 -20.60 -2.29 -7.58
CA TRP A 165 -19.85 -1.04 -7.49
C TRP A 165 -18.60 -1.05 -8.37
N LEU A 166 -17.92 -2.19 -8.48
CA LEU A 166 -16.76 -2.33 -9.37
C LEU A 166 -17.15 -2.08 -10.84
N GLN A 167 -18.28 -2.62 -11.30
CA GLN A 167 -18.77 -2.34 -12.67
C GLN A 167 -19.02 -0.85 -12.86
N ARG A 168 -19.69 -0.19 -11.92
CA ARG A 168 -19.92 1.26 -11.95
C ARG A 168 -18.63 2.07 -11.95
N CYS A 169 -17.61 1.65 -11.18
CA CYS A 169 -16.28 2.26 -11.22
C CYS A 169 -15.64 2.14 -12.60
N LYS A 170 -15.71 0.95 -13.21
CA LYS A 170 -15.15 0.68 -14.55
C LYS A 170 -15.83 1.57 -15.60
N ASP A 171 -17.16 1.61 -15.61
CA ASP A 171 -17.92 2.42 -16.55
C ASP A 171 -17.59 3.92 -16.38
N LYS A 172 -17.54 4.39 -15.13
CA LYS A 172 -17.21 5.78 -14.84
C LYS A 172 -15.78 6.14 -15.22
N MET A 173 -14.82 5.27 -15.01
CA MET A 173 -13.44 5.50 -15.44
C MET A 173 -13.34 5.60 -16.97
N GLN A 174 -14.02 4.72 -17.70
CA GLN A 174 -14.06 4.79 -19.16
C GLN A 174 -14.62 6.13 -19.66
N GLU A 175 -15.72 6.61 -19.05
CA GLU A 175 -16.28 7.93 -19.32
C GLU A 175 -15.25 9.04 -19.07
N LEU A 176 -14.64 9.04 -17.88
CA LEU A 176 -13.68 10.06 -17.48
C LEU A 176 -12.44 10.09 -18.39
N ASN A 177 -11.92 8.93 -18.78
CA ASN A 177 -10.74 8.84 -19.64
C ASN A 177 -10.98 9.37 -21.06
N GLN A 178 -12.24 9.52 -21.49
CA GLN A 178 -12.61 10.12 -22.78
C GLN A 178 -12.82 11.64 -22.71
N ARG A 179 -12.94 12.22 -21.51
CA ARG A 179 -13.22 13.66 -21.36
C ARG A 179 -12.00 14.51 -21.70
N GLU A 180 -12.21 15.67 -22.31
CA GLU A 180 -11.12 16.59 -22.66
C GLU A 180 -10.41 17.17 -21.44
N ASP A 181 -11.17 17.44 -20.34
CA ASP A 181 -10.67 18.04 -19.11
C ASP A 181 -10.00 17.04 -18.14
N THR A 182 -9.87 15.78 -18.52
CA THR A 182 -9.17 14.77 -17.73
C THR A 182 -7.66 14.89 -17.91
N ILE A 183 -6.93 15.01 -16.80
CA ILE A 183 -5.47 15.18 -16.78
C ILE A 183 -4.77 13.90 -17.22
N ASN A 184 -5.10 12.77 -16.57
CA ASN A 184 -4.54 11.46 -16.92
C ASN A 184 -5.62 10.58 -17.59
N LYS A 185 -5.60 10.51 -18.91
CA LYS A 185 -6.54 9.71 -19.72
C LYS A 185 -6.19 8.21 -19.79
N HIS A 186 -5.09 7.82 -19.18
CA HIS A 186 -4.58 6.45 -19.14
C HIS A 186 -4.46 5.93 -17.71
N GLN A 187 -5.33 6.41 -16.81
CA GLN A 187 -5.39 5.95 -15.43
C GLN A 187 -5.80 4.47 -15.42
N LEU A 188 -5.03 3.65 -14.69
CA LEU A 188 -5.29 2.22 -14.54
C LEU A 188 -6.30 1.98 -13.41
N LEU A 189 -7.12 0.93 -13.54
CA LEU A 189 -8.10 0.52 -12.54
C LEU A 189 -7.77 -0.84 -11.93
N PHE A 190 -7.62 -0.89 -10.61
CA PHE A 190 -7.51 -2.13 -9.87
C PHE A 190 -8.82 -2.42 -9.13
N GLY A 191 -9.33 -3.66 -9.28
CA GLY A 191 -10.47 -4.15 -8.53
C GLY A 191 -10.03 -4.75 -7.19
N ILE A 192 -10.96 -4.83 -6.23
CA ILE A 192 -10.67 -5.31 -4.88
C ILE A 192 -11.52 -6.54 -4.55
N ASN A 193 -10.86 -7.66 -4.26
CA ASN A 193 -11.49 -8.85 -3.68
C ASN A 193 -11.79 -8.60 -2.20
N GLN A 194 -13.02 -8.86 -1.78
CA GLN A 194 -13.50 -8.79 -0.41
C GLN A 194 -14.18 -10.11 -0.01
N GLY A 195 -14.46 -10.32 1.27
CA GLY A 195 -15.14 -11.51 1.78
C GLY A 195 -14.83 -11.86 3.23
N ALA A 196 -14.22 -10.92 3.99
CA ALA A 196 -13.77 -11.14 5.37
C ALA A 196 -12.91 -12.41 5.47
N ILE A 197 -13.23 -13.32 6.38
CA ILE A 197 -12.54 -14.61 6.57
C ILE A 197 -13.24 -15.78 5.86
N TYR A 198 -14.31 -15.54 5.09
CA TYR A 198 -15.09 -16.58 4.42
C TYR A 198 -14.47 -16.95 3.07
N GLU A 199 -13.76 -18.05 3.03
CA GLU A 199 -13.01 -18.55 1.89
C GLU A 199 -13.86 -18.68 0.62
N ASP A 200 -15.01 -19.38 0.71
CA ASP A 200 -15.90 -19.60 -0.43
C ASP A 200 -16.48 -18.30 -1.02
N ILE A 201 -16.81 -17.32 -0.16
CA ILE A 201 -17.27 -15.99 -0.60
C ILE A 201 -16.12 -15.26 -1.33
N ARG A 202 -14.89 -15.35 -0.82
CA ARG A 202 -13.72 -14.73 -1.46
C ARG A 202 -13.39 -15.37 -2.79
N ILE A 203 -13.45 -16.70 -2.88
CA ILE A 203 -13.20 -17.46 -4.13
C ILE A 203 -14.24 -17.08 -5.19
N ASP A 204 -15.54 -17.07 -4.83
CA ASP A 204 -16.60 -16.64 -5.73
C ASP A 204 -16.37 -15.22 -6.22
N HIS A 205 -16.09 -14.30 -5.32
CA HIS A 205 -15.81 -12.91 -5.66
C HIS A 205 -14.56 -12.77 -6.54
N ALA A 206 -13.48 -13.52 -6.27
CA ALA A 206 -12.28 -13.51 -7.09
C ALA A 206 -12.57 -13.94 -8.54
N LYS A 207 -13.34 -15.00 -8.74
CA LYS A 207 -13.78 -15.45 -10.07
C LYS A 207 -14.59 -14.37 -10.79
N ARG A 208 -15.57 -13.77 -10.11
CA ARG A 208 -16.43 -12.72 -10.68
C ARG A 208 -15.65 -11.49 -11.11
N ILE A 209 -14.74 -10.98 -10.28
CA ILE A 209 -13.95 -9.79 -10.64
C ILE A 209 -12.91 -10.09 -11.72
N SER A 210 -12.39 -11.32 -11.78
CA SER A 210 -11.42 -11.74 -12.81
C SER A 210 -12.00 -11.71 -14.22
N GLU A 211 -13.32 -11.91 -14.37
CA GLU A 211 -14.02 -11.84 -15.65
C GLU A 211 -14.17 -10.40 -16.17
N MET A 212 -13.92 -9.39 -15.32
CA MET A 212 -14.14 -7.99 -15.67
C MET A 212 -12.98 -7.34 -16.45
N ASP A 213 -11.89 -8.05 -16.70
CA ASP A 213 -10.68 -7.57 -17.42
C ASP A 213 -10.20 -6.19 -16.93
N LEU A 214 -9.67 -6.16 -15.72
CA LEU A 214 -9.10 -4.97 -15.09
C LEU A 214 -7.58 -4.89 -15.32
N ASP A 215 -6.97 -3.76 -14.98
CA ASP A 215 -5.51 -3.58 -15.07
C ASP A 215 -4.76 -4.29 -13.95
N GLY A 216 -5.41 -4.56 -12.83
CA GLY A 216 -4.88 -5.31 -11.70
C GLY A 216 -5.95 -5.70 -10.68
N TYR A 217 -5.57 -6.53 -9.72
CA TYR A 217 -6.49 -7.09 -8.73
C TYR A 217 -5.87 -7.02 -7.35
N ALA A 218 -6.65 -6.52 -6.40
CA ALA A 218 -6.23 -6.45 -5.00
C ALA A 218 -6.99 -7.45 -4.13
N VAL A 219 -6.34 -7.90 -3.07
CA VAL A 219 -6.97 -8.60 -1.95
C VAL A 219 -7.05 -7.62 -0.80
N GLY A 220 -8.26 -7.17 -0.49
CA GLY A 220 -8.54 -6.24 0.59
C GLY A 220 -9.16 -6.90 1.81
N GLY A 221 -9.35 -6.13 2.90
CA GLY A 221 -10.01 -6.59 4.11
C GLY A 221 -9.26 -7.68 4.86
N LEU A 222 -7.94 -7.72 4.73
CA LEU A 222 -7.02 -8.51 5.54
C LEU A 222 -6.15 -7.57 6.38
N ALA A 223 -5.44 -8.13 7.40
CA ALA A 223 -4.70 -7.36 8.42
C ALA A 223 -5.61 -6.38 9.23
N VAL A 224 -6.86 -6.79 9.46
CA VAL A 224 -7.88 -6.03 10.19
C VAL A 224 -8.39 -6.77 11.45
N GLY A 225 -7.63 -7.76 11.94
CA GLY A 225 -7.93 -8.48 13.17
C GLY A 225 -7.77 -10.00 13.13
N GLU A 226 -7.58 -10.58 11.94
CA GLU A 226 -7.25 -11.99 11.78
C GLU A 226 -5.77 -12.26 12.10
N THR A 227 -5.42 -13.52 12.32
CA THR A 227 -4.03 -13.98 12.51
C THR A 227 -3.26 -13.97 11.19
N HIS A 228 -1.93 -14.03 11.26
CA HIS A 228 -1.10 -14.14 10.04
C HIS A 228 -1.39 -15.44 9.30
N GLU A 229 -1.62 -16.54 10.01
CA GLU A 229 -1.93 -17.85 9.44
C GLU A 229 -3.26 -17.80 8.66
N GLU A 230 -4.29 -17.16 9.22
CA GLU A 230 -5.58 -16.96 8.53
C GLU A 230 -5.40 -16.11 7.27
N MET A 231 -4.62 -15.02 7.36
CA MET A 231 -4.30 -14.18 6.20
C MET A 231 -3.59 -15.00 5.10
N TYR A 232 -2.58 -15.79 5.46
CA TYR A 232 -1.84 -16.61 4.49
C TYR A 232 -2.72 -17.69 3.88
N HIS A 233 -3.57 -18.33 4.67
CA HIS A 233 -4.55 -19.30 4.18
C HIS A 233 -5.49 -18.66 3.13
N ILE A 234 -6.05 -17.49 3.42
CA ILE A 234 -6.90 -16.77 2.46
C ILE A 234 -6.14 -16.42 1.17
N LEU A 235 -4.87 -16.03 1.25
CA LEU A 235 -4.07 -15.78 0.06
C LEU A 235 -3.83 -17.07 -0.75
N ASP A 236 -3.59 -18.20 -0.07
CA ASP A 236 -3.41 -19.49 -0.71
C ASP A 236 -4.65 -19.93 -1.51
N GLU A 237 -5.84 -19.61 -0.98
CA GLU A 237 -7.12 -19.96 -1.59
C GLU A 237 -7.59 -18.97 -2.67
N VAL A 238 -7.29 -17.68 -2.54
CA VAL A 238 -7.84 -16.62 -3.41
C VAL A 238 -6.95 -16.31 -4.60
N VAL A 239 -5.65 -16.17 -4.38
CA VAL A 239 -4.71 -15.71 -5.44
C VAL A 239 -4.72 -16.63 -6.67
N PRO A 240 -4.89 -17.96 -6.57
CA PRO A 240 -4.97 -18.83 -7.75
C PRO A 240 -6.13 -18.52 -8.71
N TYR A 241 -7.16 -17.83 -8.25
CA TYR A 241 -8.32 -17.44 -9.08
C TYR A 241 -8.18 -16.03 -9.69
N LEU A 242 -7.13 -15.29 -9.34
CA LEU A 242 -6.82 -14.00 -9.96
C LEU A 242 -5.95 -14.20 -11.21
N PRO A 243 -6.09 -13.38 -12.25
CA PRO A 243 -5.32 -13.51 -13.49
C PRO A 243 -3.80 -13.36 -13.25
N LYS A 244 -3.03 -14.37 -13.65
CA LYS A 244 -1.57 -14.39 -13.47
C LYS A 244 -0.85 -13.32 -14.29
N GLU A 245 -1.44 -12.94 -15.41
CA GLU A 245 -0.96 -11.92 -16.36
C GLU A 245 -1.27 -10.50 -15.92
N LYS A 246 -1.82 -10.34 -14.73
CA LYS A 246 -2.13 -9.04 -14.12
C LYS A 246 -1.44 -8.95 -12.74
N PRO A 247 -1.12 -7.74 -12.27
CA PRO A 247 -0.55 -7.59 -10.95
C PRO A 247 -1.58 -7.88 -9.85
N THR A 248 -1.11 -8.55 -8.79
CA THR A 248 -1.87 -8.82 -7.57
C THR A 248 -1.38 -7.91 -6.45
N TYR A 249 -2.28 -7.22 -5.76
CA TYR A 249 -1.97 -6.29 -4.69
C TYR A 249 -2.60 -6.74 -3.37
N LEU A 250 -1.77 -6.91 -2.33
CA LEU A 250 -2.23 -7.18 -0.96
C LEU A 250 -2.27 -5.87 -0.17
N MET A 251 -3.46 -5.39 0.15
CA MET A 251 -3.68 -4.06 0.72
C MET A 251 -3.36 -4.00 2.22
N GLY A 252 -2.64 -2.96 2.61
CA GLY A 252 -2.35 -2.66 4.02
C GLY A 252 -1.35 -3.57 4.72
N VAL A 253 -0.66 -4.43 3.99
CA VAL A 253 0.28 -5.44 4.51
C VAL A 253 1.70 -5.14 4.03
N GLY A 254 2.69 -5.17 4.86
CA GLY A 254 2.71 -5.48 6.28
C GLY A 254 4.13 -5.42 6.86
N THR A 255 4.44 -6.36 7.74
CA THR A 255 5.80 -6.54 8.22
C THR A 255 6.72 -7.11 7.12
N PRO A 256 8.06 -7.00 7.27
CA PRO A 256 8.96 -7.64 6.31
C PRO A 256 8.70 -9.13 6.09
N ALA A 257 8.36 -9.87 7.14
CA ALA A 257 7.99 -11.29 7.05
C ALA A 257 6.70 -11.49 6.24
N ASN A 258 5.65 -10.70 6.49
CA ASN A 258 4.40 -10.79 5.73
C ASN A 258 4.60 -10.51 4.24
N ILE A 259 5.51 -9.60 3.87
CA ILE A 259 5.85 -9.32 2.47
C ILE A 259 6.48 -10.54 1.81
N LEU A 260 7.46 -11.17 2.47
CA LEU A 260 8.10 -12.39 1.95
C LEU A 260 7.07 -13.53 1.74
N GLU A 261 6.17 -13.72 2.70
CA GLU A 261 5.08 -14.70 2.62
C GLU A 261 4.07 -14.36 1.52
N GLY A 262 3.75 -13.07 1.34
CA GLY A 262 2.87 -12.61 0.26
C GLY A 262 3.48 -12.80 -1.12
N VAL A 263 4.76 -12.48 -1.31
CA VAL A 263 5.48 -12.70 -2.58
C VAL A 263 5.47 -14.18 -2.97
N GLU A 264 5.75 -15.08 -2.03
CA GLU A 264 5.70 -16.54 -2.27
C GLU A 264 4.33 -17.00 -2.80
N ARG A 265 3.26 -16.32 -2.36
CA ARG A 265 1.87 -16.59 -2.76
C ARG A 265 1.41 -15.87 -4.03
N GLY A 266 2.31 -15.13 -4.69
CA GLY A 266 2.05 -14.48 -5.97
C GLY A 266 1.58 -13.03 -5.88
N VAL A 267 1.80 -12.37 -4.74
CA VAL A 267 1.51 -10.93 -4.58
C VAL A 267 2.63 -10.08 -5.17
N ASP A 268 2.26 -9.04 -5.92
CA ASP A 268 3.18 -8.14 -6.63
C ASP A 268 3.31 -6.76 -5.98
N PHE A 269 2.23 -6.24 -5.37
CA PHE A 269 2.14 -4.91 -4.78
C PHE A 269 1.81 -5.00 -3.29
N PHE A 270 2.47 -4.17 -2.50
CA PHE A 270 2.27 -4.06 -1.05
C PHE A 270 2.26 -2.59 -0.64
N ASP A 271 1.52 -2.28 0.41
CA ASP A 271 1.61 -1.03 1.14
C ASP A 271 1.44 -1.27 2.63
N CYS A 272 2.05 -0.45 3.45
CA CYS A 272 1.78 -0.42 4.88
C CYS A 272 2.27 0.88 5.50
N VAL A 273 1.57 1.38 6.50
CA VAL A 273 2.01 2.53 7.28
C VAL A 273 3.10 2.20 8.32
N TYR A 274 3.39 0.93 8.56
CA TYR A 274 4.33 0.49 9.60
C TYR A 274 5.74 1.10 9.48
N PRO A 275 6.38 1.17 8.30
CA PRO A 275 7.72 1.75 8.19
C PRO A 275 7.77 3.18 8.73
N SER A 276 6.87 4.05 8.27
CA SER A 276 6.83 5.44 8.70
C SER A 276 6.27 5.61 10.11
N ARG A 277 5.25 4.83 10.50
CA ARG A 277 4.67 4.87 11.85
C ARG A 277 5.70 4.43 12.90
N ASN A 278 6.34 3.28 12.71
CA ASN A 278 7.36 2.77 13.62
C ASN A 278 8.57 3.71 13.67
N GLY A 279 9.05 4.21 12.53
CA GLY A 279 10.17 5.16 12.48
C GLY A 279 9.90 6.42 13.30
N ARG A 280 8.69 6.98 13.23
CA ARG A 280 8.31 8.15 14.03
C ARG A 280 8.35 7.89 15.54
N HIS A 281 8.27 6.64 15.95
CA HIS A 281 8.36 6.20 17.34
C HIS A 281 9.72 5.58 17.70
N GLY A 282 10.76 5.83 16.89
CA GLY A 282 12.12 5.36 17.14
C GLY A 282 12.32 3.85 16.96
N HIS A 283 11.34 3.15 16.37
CA HIS A 283 11.46 1.75 16.03
C HIS A 283 11.94 1.59 14.58
N VAL A 284 13.06 0.90 14.39
CA VAL A 284 13.67 0.70 13.07
C VAL A 284 13.79 -0.78 12.73
N TYR A 285 13.71 -1.10 11.44
CA TYR A 285 13.85 -2.45 10.93
C TYR A 285 15.27 -2.68 10.42
N THR A 286 15.81 -3.86 10.70
CA THR A 286 17.12 -4.29 10.21
C THR A 286 17.03 -5.75 9.72
N ASN A 287 18.09 -6.23 9.06
CA ASN A 287 18.20 -7.63 8.65
C ASN A 287 18.27 -8.61 9.85
N HIS A 288 18.44 -8.09 11.06
CA HIS A 288 18.51 -8.84 12.31
C HIS A 288 17.28 -8.63 13.20
N GLY A 289 16.21 -8.05 12.67
CA GLY A 289 14.97 -7.78 13.39
C GLY A 289 14.75 -6.30 13.72
N LYS A 290 13.81 -6.02 14.61
CA LYS A 290 13.34 -4.67 14.92
C LYS A 290 14.05 -4.10 16.14
N MET A 291 14.58 -2.88 16.07
CA MET A 291 15.27 -2.18 17.14
C MET A 291 14.45 -1.00 17.65
N ASN A 292 14.49 -0.75 18.99
CA ASN A 292 13.98 0.48 19.59
C ASN A 292 15.15 1.38 19.97
N LEU A 293 15.37 2.45 19.21
CA LEU A 293 16.49 3.37 19.44
C LEU A 293 16.36 4.25 20.70
N PHE A 294 15.23 4.22 21.41
CA PHE A 294 15.13 4.83 22.73
C PHE A 294 15.88 4.06 23.83
N ASN A 295 16.24 2.79 23.58
CA ASN A 295 16.89 1.94 24.56
C ASN A 295 18.25 2.51 24.98
N GLN A 296 18.56 2.41 26.28
CA GLN A 296 19.79 2.96 26.87
C GLN A 296 21.07 2.35 26.27
N LYS A 297 21.04 1.10 25.86
CA LYS A 297 22.19 0.42 25.25
C LYS A 297 22.77 1.13 24.01
N TYR A 298 22.00 2.05 23.37
CA TYR A 298 22.45 2.82 22.22
C TYR A 298 23.02 4.20 22.56
N GLU A 299 23.12 4.55 23.83
CA GLU A 299 23.56 5.88 24.27
C GLU A 299 25.00 6.21 23.87
N LEU A 300 25.87 5.23 23.87
CA LEU A 300 27.27 5.34 23.45
C LEU A 300 27.60 4.50 22.20
N ASP A 301 26.58 4.09 21.42
CA ASP A 301 26.77 3.25 20.25
C ASP A 301 27.12 4.11 19.01
N PRO A 302 28.39 4.11 18.54
CA PRO A 302 28.81 4.91 17.40
C PRO A 302 28.41 4.32 16.05
N ARG A 303 27.87 3.09 16.02
CA ARG A 303 27.52 2.40 14.79
C ARG A 303 26.29 3.01 14.13
N PRO A 304 26.11 2.85 12.81
CA PRO A 304 24.88 3.19 12.12
C PRO A 304 23.72 2.30 12.59
N ILE A 305 22.48 2.61 12.22
CA ILE A 305 21.32 1.74 12.51
C ILE A 305 21.62 0.32 12.02
N GLU A 306 22.10 0.19 10.79
CA GLU A 306 22.52 -1.08 10.19
C GLU A 306 23.81 -0.90 9.43
N GLU A 307 24.80 -1.75 9.70
CA GLU A 307 26.09 -1.72 9.00
C GLU A 307 25.89 -2.14 7.54
N GLY A 308 26.59 -1.46 6.63
CA GLY A 308 26.45 -1.69 5.18
C GLY A 308 25.21 -1.07 4.53
N CYS A 309 24.24 -0.58 5.31
CA CYS A 309 23.06 0.07 4.78
C CYS A 309 23.41 1.41 4.12
N GLN A 310 22.90 1.63 2.90
CA GLN A 310 23.19 2.83 2.10
C GLN A 310 22.15 3.95 2.24
N CYS A 311 21.24 3.84 3.21
CA CYS A 311 20.25 4.90 3.43
C CYS A 311 20.91 6.19 3.95
N PRO A 312 20.29 7.36 3.74
CA PRO A 312 20.84 8.64 4.21
C PRO A 312 21.15 8.68 5.72
N ALA A 313 20.34 7.99 6.53
CA ALA A 313 20.56 7.93 7.97
C ALA A 313 21.82 7.12 8.33
N CYS A 314 21.97 5.89 7.81
CA CYS A 314 23.09 5.01 8.13
C CYS A 314 24.43 5.51 7.60
N ARG A 315 24.43 6.21 6.47
CA ARG A 315 25.66 6.75 5.87
C ARG A 315 26.31 7.87 6.68
N HIS A 316 25.54 8.57 7.51
CA HIS A 316 26.02 9.81 8.13
C HIS A 316 25.86 9.85 9.66
N TYR A 317 24.98 9.03 10.25
CA TYR A 317 24.59 9.19 11.64
C TYR A 317 24.70 7.91 12.45
N SER A 318 25.16 8.05 13.69
CA SER A 318 25.25 6.96 14.65
C SER A 318 23.92 6.72 15.38
N ARG A 319 23.76 5.50 15.93
CA ARG A 319 22.66 5.16 16.83
C ARG A 319 22.60 6.10 18.05
N ALA A 320 23.76 6.44 18.61
CA ALA A 320 23.87 7.36 19.74
C ALA A 320 23.30 8.75 19.41
N TYR A 321 23.66 9.30 18.25
CA TYR A 321 23.15 10.61 17.83
C TYR A 321 21.65 10.60 17.55
N ILE A 322 21.16 9.58 16.82
CA ILE A 322 19.72 9.42 16.54
C ILE A 322 18.93 9.26 17.85
N ARG A 323 19.43 8.45 18.80
CA ARG A 323 18.84 8.32 20.11
C ARG A 323 18.78 9.67 20.86
N HIS A 324 19.86 10.44 20.83
CA HIS A 324 19.89 11.78 21.42
C HIS A 324 18.79 12.66 20.84
N LEU A 325 18.65 12.73 19.50
CA LEU A 325 17.61 13.51 18.84
C LEU A 325 16.20 13.05 19.23
N LEU A 326 15.96 11.74 19.27
CA LEU A 326 14.66 11.18 19.70
C LEU A 326 14.34 11.58 21.17
N LYS A 327 15.33 11.50 22.07
CA LYS A 327 15.17 11.90 23.48
C LYS A 327 14.94 13.41 23.61
N ALA A 328 15.61 14.21 22.81
CA ALA A 328 15.43 15.66 22.75
C ALA A 328 14.13 16.07 22.02
N LYS A 329 13.38 15.11 21.46
CA LYS A 329 12.17 15.34 20.64
C LYS A 329 12.43 16.19 19.38
N GLU A 330 13.66 16.13 18.86
CA GLU A 330 14.02 16.79 17.60
C GLU A 330 13.43 16.03 16.41
N MET A 331 12.77 16.76 15.50
CA MET A 331 12.12 16.18 14.32
C MET A 331 13.09 15.42 13.42
N LEU A 332 14.36 15.82 13.39
CA LEU A 332 15.40 15.13 12.62
C LEU A 332 15.56 13.66 13.05
N GLY A 333 15.49 13.36 14.36
CA GLY A 333 15.59 11.99 14.85
C GLY A 333 14.48 11.10 14.29
N MET A 334 13.25 11.59 14.31
CA MET A 334 12.09 10.92 13.71
C MET A 334 12.27 10.74 12.19
N ARG A 335 12.67 11.80 11.49
CA ARG A 335 12.89 11.77 10.03
C ARG A 335 13.93 10.72 9.65
N LEU A 336 15.07 10.65 10.34
CA LEU A 336 16.14 9.69 10.07
C LEU A 336 15.67 8.23 10.23
N CYS A 337 14.89 7.95 11.28
CA CYS A 337 14.30 6.61 11.48
C CYS A 337 13.30 6.27 10.37
N VAL A 338 12.47 7.22 9.94
CA VAL A 338 11.51 7.00 8.85
C VAL A 338 12.23 6.73 7.53
N LEU A 339 13.24 7.54 7.18
CA LEU A 339 14.04 7.35 5.96
C LEU A 339 14.73 5.98 5.93
N HIS A 340 15.31 5.57 7.08
CA HIS A 340 15.92 4.25 7.18
C HIS A 340 14.90 3.13 6.92
N ASN A 341 13.74 3.19 7.58
CA ASN A 341 12.72 2.15 7.44
C ASN A 341 12.17 2.07 6.01
N LEU A 342 11.90 3.21 5.38
CA LEU A 342 11.41 3.22 4.00
C LEU A 342 12.47 2.68 3.03
N TYR A 343 13.74 3.07 3.22
CA TYR A 343 14.84 2.52 2.45
C TYR A 343 14.97 1.00 2.65
N PHE A 344 14.88 0.53 3.88
CA PHE A 344 14.95 -0.90 4.21
C PHE A 344 13.88 -1.70 3.44
N TYR A 345 12.63 -1.23 3.46
CA TYR A 345 11.55 -1.90 2.73
C TYR A 345 11.78 -1.88 1.21
N ASN A 346 12.09 -0.73 0.63
CA ASN A 346 12.33 -0.62 -0.80
C ASN A 346 13.55 -1.43 -1.26
N ASN A 347 14.61 -1.47 -0.44
CA ASN A 347 15.81 -2.26 -0.73
C ASN A 347 15.53 -3.76 -0.63
N MET A 348 14.76 -4.21 0.37
CA MET A 348 14.32 -5.60 0.48
C MET A 348 13.52 -6.03 -0.77
N MET A 349 12.66 -5.17 -1.31
CA MET A 349 11.97 -5.47 -2.56
C MET A 349 12.94 -5.60 -3.75
N THR A 350 14.01 -4.83 -3.78
CA THR A 350 15.07 -4.98 -4.80
C THR A 350 15.78 -6.32 -4.64
N GLU A 351 16.12 -6.72 -3.42
CA GLU A 351 16.74 -8.02 -3.13
C GLU A 351 15.82 -9.19 -3.52
N ILE A 352 14.51 -9.07 -3.24
CA ILE A 352 13.49 -10.06 -3.65
C ILE A 352 13.47 -10.20 -5.18
N ARG A 353 13.43 -9.08 -5.93
CA ARG A 353 13.46 -9.13 -7.40
C ARG A 353 14.73 -9.79 -7.93
N ASN A 354 15.89 -9.45 -7.37
CA ASN A 354 17.17 -10.08 -7.74
C ASN A 354 17.14 -11.60 -7.46
N ALA A 355 16.65 -12.01 -6.30
CA ALA A 355 16.52 -13.43 -5.96
C ALA A 355 15.57 -14.17 -6.91
N LEU A 356 14.48 -13.55 -7.35
CA LEU A 356 13.59 -14.10 -8.37
C LEU A 356 14.27 -14.17 -9.74
N ASP A 357 15.01 -13.13 -10.14
CA ASP A 357 15.76 -13.11 -11.39
C ASP A 357 16.87 -14.19 -11.43
N GLU A 358 17.45 -14.53 -10.28
CA GLU A 358 18.43 -15.60 -10.12
C GLU A 358 17.80 -17.00 -9.95
N GLY A 359 16.53 -17.10 -9.58
CA GLY A 359 15.84 -18.36 -9.31
C GLY A 359 16.20 -18.98 -7.95
N ASN A 360 16.45 -18.13 -6.95
CA ASN A 360 16.85 -18.55 -5.60
C ASN A 360 15.98 -17.90 -4.49
N PHE A 361 14.79 -17.43 -4.83
CA PHE A 361 13.91 -16.71 -3.90
C PHE A 361 13.58 -17.52 -2.63
N ALA A 362 13.32 -18.82 -2.76
CA ALA A 362 13.03 -19.68 -1.60
C ALA A 362 14.18 -19.70 -0.59
N SER A 363 15.44 -19.72 -1.07
CA SER A 363 16.63 -19.68 -0.21
C SER A 363 16.82 -18.30 0.42
N TYR A 364 16.64 -17.24 -0.36
CA TYR A 364 16.68 -15.86 0.12
C TYR A 364 15.64 -15.63 1.22
N LYS A 365 14.36 -16.05 1.00
CA LYS A 365 13.29 -15.94 1.99
C LYS A 365 13.68 -16.61 3.32
N ARG A 366 14.16 -17.87 3.28
CA ARG A 366 14.57 -18.59 4.49
C ARG A 366 15.65 -17.86 5.27
N ALA A 367 16.69 -17.39 4.57
CA ALA A 367 17.77 -16.65 5.20
C ALA A 367 17.31 -15.33 5.85
N LYS A 368 16.43 -14.58 5.16
CA LYS A 368 15.86 -13.33 5.68
C LYS A 368 15.01 -13.56 6.92
N LEU A 369 14.11 -14.55 6.90
CA LEU A 369 13.25 -14.88 8.04
C LEU A 369 14.07 -15.31 9.25
N ALA A 370 15.08 -16.15 9.07
CA ALA A 370 15.99 -16.54 10.15
C ALA A 370 16.70 -15.34 10.78
N GLY A 371 17.14 -14.36 9.96
CA GLY A 371 17.75 -13.11 10.45
C GLY A 371 16.79 -12.29 11.32
N PHE A 372 15.51 -12.19 10.95
CA PHE A 372 14.53 -11.43 11.72
C PHE A 372 14.27 -12.04 13.12
N GLU A 373 14.36 -13.37 13.26
CA GLU A 373 14.16 -14.06 14.53
C GLU A 373 15.34 -13.92 15.51
N GLU A 374 16.54 -13.56 15.04
CA GLU A 374 17.71 -13.45 15.92
C GLU A 374 17.56 -12.38 17.00
N TYR A 375 16.80 -11.33 16.72
CA TYR A 375 16.63 -10.21 17.63
C TYR A 375 15.60 -10.48 18.73
N ASP A 376 14.57 -11.26 18.41
CA ASP A 376 13.52 -11.62 19.39
C ASP A 376 14.02 -12.60 20.45
N LYS A 377 15.19 -13.22 20.22
CA LYS A 377 15.87 -14.13 21.16
C LYS A 377 16.91 -13.45 22.08
N LYS A 378 17.18 -12.16 21.91
CA LYS A 378 18.13 -11.33 22.69
C LYS A 378 17.41 -10.21 23.44
#